data_fc862f5937ad89117c663019f1ab42e2
#
_entry.id   fc862f5937ad89117c663019f1ab42e2
#
_cell.length_a   1.000
_cell.length_b   1.000
_cell.length_c   1.000
_cell.angle_alpha   90.00
_cell.angle_beta   90.00
_cell.angle_gamma   90.00
#
_symmetry.space_group_name_H-M   'P 1'
#
loop_
_entity.id
_entity.type
_entity.pdbx_description
1 polymer ?
#
loop_
_entity_poly.entity_id
_entity_poly.type
_entity_poly.pdbx_seq_one_letter_code
_entity_poly.pdbx_strand_id
1 'polypeptide(L)'
;MEREKIAVFSKKQTIFVQGDSSDAVFYVQKGKVKLTVVSKIGKEATIGILNEGSFLGEGCLTKQTLRLCSATAMTDCSLMRIDKKSMVEVLHRESAFSEMFVAYLLARNIRYEEDLVDQLFNSSEKRLARILLLLAHFGKEGVPETLIANISQETLAEMIGTTRSRVSFFMNRFRKLGFIDYHGGNDLQVHGSLLTIVLHD
;
A
#
# COMPACT_ATOMS: atom_id res chain seq x y z
N MET A 1 18.13 -23.50 -14.60
CA MET A 1 16.84 -22.76 -14.54
C MET A 1 16.24 -23.04 -13.17
N GLU A 2 16.58 -22.24 -12.18
CA GLU A 2 15.91 -22.30 -10.87
C GLU A 2 14.49 -21.76 -11.04
N ARG A 3 13.53 -22.61 -10.64
CA ARG A 3 12.10 -22.40 -10.85
C ARG A 3 11.64 -21.20 -10.01
N GLU A 4 10.97 -20.28 -10.64
CA GLU A 4 10.09 -19.30 -9.98
C GLU A 4 9.27 -20.03 -8.91
N LYS A 5 9.41 -19.61 -7.66
CA LYS A 5 8.70 -20.29 -6.56
C LYS A 5 7.49 -19.45 -6.20
N ILE A 6 6.31 -19.99 -6.40
CA ILE A 6 5.08 -19.43 -5.85
C ILE A 6 5.06 -19.73 -4.36
N ALA A 7 4.97 -18.66 -3.55
CA ALA A 7 4.83 -18.74 -2.11
C ALA A 7 3.44 -18.25 -1.70
N VAL A 8 2.75 -19.03 -0.89
CA VAL A 8 1.43 -18.71 -0.36
C VAL A 8 1.57 -18.24 1.07
N PHE A 9 0.90 -17.14 1.41
CA PHE A 9 0.90 -16.54 2.73
C PHE A 9 -0.52 -16.34 3.21
N SER A 10 -0.83 -16.81 4.40
CA SER A 10 -2.11 -16.57 5.04
C SER A 10 -2.20 -15.12 5.53
N LYS A 11 -3.43 -14.62 5.66
CA LYS A 11 -3.69 -13.30 6.26
C LYS A 11 -2.92 -13.12 7.58
N LYS A 12 -2.24 -11.97 7.73
CA LYS A 12 -1.35 -11.57 8.84
C LYS A 12 0.02 -12.27 8.84
N GLN A 13 0.32 -13.16 7.92
CA GLN A 13 1.62 -13.80 7.84
C GLN A 13 2.66 -12.82 7.29
N THR A 14 3.85 -12.82 7.90
CA THR A 14 5.00 -12.02 7.45
C THR A 14 5.66 -12.66 6.24
N ILE A 15 5.95 -11.83 5.23
CA ILE A 15 6.64 -12.23 3.99
C ILE A 15 8.16 -12.05 4.17
N PHE A 16 8.57 -10.90 4.70
CA PHE A 16 9.93 -10.58 5.15
C PHE A 16 9.90 -9.44 6.18
N VAL A 17 10.97 -9.29 6.93
CA VAL A 17 11.11 -8.29 8.00
C VAL A 17 12.16 -7.24 7.62
N GLN A 18 11.98 -6.02 8.10
CA GLN A 18 12.96 -4.94 8.00
C GLN A 18 14.29 -5.39 8.63
N GLY A 19 15.39 -5.25 7.88
CA GLY A 19 16.72 -5.70 8.30
C GLY A 19 17.10 -7.11 7.83
N ASP A 20 16.16 -7.90 7.30
CA ASP A 20 16.48 -9.18 6.68
C ASP A 20 17.34 -9.01 5.42
N SER A 21 18.03 -10.08 5.02
CA SER A 21 18.77 -10.10 3.75
C SER A 21 17.85 -9.84 2.55
N SER A 22 18.29 -8.97 1.64
CA SER A 22 17.53 -8.56 0.47
C SER A 22 18.08 -9.24 -0.78
N ASP A 23 17.55 -10.43 -1.10
CA ASP A 23 18.04 -11.37 -2.11
C ASP A 23 17.05 -11.68 -3.25
N ALA A 24 15.80 -11.21 -3.14
CA ALA A 24 14.75 -11.49 -4.09
C ALA A 24 13.76 -10.34 -4.22
N VAL A 25 13.12 -10.28 -5.40
CA VAL A 25 11.92 -9.49 -5.68
C VAL A 25 10.71 -10.40 -5.57
N PHE A 26 9.59 -9.89 -5.11
CA PHE A 26 8.30 -10.58 -5.11
C PHE A 26 7.32 -9.86 -6.01
N TYR A 27 6.50 -10.63 -6.72
CA TYR A 27 5.38 -10.13 -7.52
C TYR A 27 4.07 -10.63 -6.90
N VAL A 28 3.14 -9.74 -6.63
CA VAL A 28 1.82 -10.07 -6.03
C VAL A 28 0.91 -10.59 -7.13
N GLN A 29 0.70 -11.92 -7.18
CA GLN A 29 -0.23 -12.54 -8.10
C GLN A 29 -1.67 -12.44 -7.61
N LYS A 30 -1.86 -12.52 -6.27
CA LYS A 30 -3.16 -12.44 -5.62
C LYS A 30 -3.03 -11.86 -4.21
N GLY A 31 -4.03 -11.07 -3.82
CA GLY A 31 -4.15 -10.54 -2.47
C GLY A 31 -3.57 -9.15 -2.28
N LYS A 32 -3.42 -8.74 -1.02
CA LYS A 32 -2.93 -7.42 -0.61
C LYS A 32 -1.81 -7.56 0.42
N VAL A 33 -0.76 -6.77 0.24
CA VAL A 33 0.43 -6.76 1.12
C VAL A 33 0.61 -5.37 1.72
N LYS A 34 0.77 -5.30 3.05
CA LYS A 34 1.12 -4.08 3.78
C LYS A 34 2.63 -3.98 3.93
N LEU A 35 3.19 -2.81 3.61
CA LEU A 35 4.58 -2.46 3.88
C LEU A 35 4.66 -1.55 5.10
N THR A 36 5.48 -1.92 6.09
CA THR A 36 5.68 -1.15 7.32
C THR A 36 7.15 -0.90 7.60
N VAL A 37 7.44 0.21 8.26
CA VAL A 37 8.75 0.53 8.79
C VAL A 37 8.66 0.74 10.29
N VAL A 38 9.69 0.31 11.01
CA VAL A 38 9.81 0.53 12.44
C VAL A 38 10.98 1.48 12.69
N SER A 39 10.71 2.56 13.41
CA SER A 39 11.72 3.54 13.81
C SER A 39 12.63 3.00 14.91
N LYS A 40 13.78 3.65 15.15
CA LYS A 40 14.70 3.30 16.24
C LYS A 40 14.08 3.32 17.63
N ILE A 41 12.98 4.05 17.82
CA ILE A 41 12.23 4.16 19.09
C ILE A 41 11.01 3.23 19.11
N GLY A 42 10.91 2.26 18.17
CA GLY A 42 9.86 1.27 18.14
C GLY A 42 8.51 1.74 17.58
N LYS A 43 8.41 2.96 17.00
CA LYS A 43 7.17 3.39 16.33
C LYS A 43 7.06 2.75 14.96
N GLU A 44 5.93 2.13 14.68
CA GLU A 44 5.59 1.55 13.37
C GLU A 44 4.81 2.56 12.52
N ALA A 45 5.10 2.57 11.22
CA ALA A 45 4.35 3.33 10.22
C ALA A 45 4.12 2.47 8.97
N THR A 46 2.92 2.55 8.40
CA THR A 46 2.60 1.95 7.10
C THR A 46 3.07 2.88 5.99
N ILE A 47 3.96 2.39 5.13
CA ILE A 47 4.50 3.15 3.99
C ILE A 47 3.83 2.80 2.66
N GLY A 48 2.97 1.78 2.64
CA GLY A 48 2.21 1.42 1.45
C GLY A 48 1.39 0.16 1.60
N ILE A 49 0.34 0.06 0.79
CA ILE A 49 -0.44 -1.15 0.56
C ILE A 49 -0.30 -1.51 -0.92
N LEU A 50 0.17 -2.72 -1.18
CA LEU A 50 0.38 -3.25 -2.50
C LEU A 50 -0.73 -4.24 -2.86
N ASN A 51 -1.27 -4.09 -4.06
CA ASN A 51 -2.31 -4.96 -4.61
C ASN A 51 -1.72 -5.94 -5.63
N GLU A 52 -2.56 -6.76 -6.19
CA GLU A 52 -2.24 -7.62 -7.35
C GLU A 52 -1.56 -6.78 -8.46
N GLY A 53 -0.58 -7.36 -9.14
CA GLY A 53 0.22 -6.69 -10.15
C GLY A 53 1.39 -5.86 -9.60
N SER A 54 1.56 -5.77 -8.27
CA SER A 54 2.63 -4.99 -7.66
C SER A 54 3.89 -5.81 -7.44
N PHE A 55 5.05 -5.14 -7.55
CA PHE A 55 6.34 -5.68 -7.12
C PHE A 55 6.70 -5.15 -5.74
N LEU A 56 7.39 -5.97 -4.92
CA LEU A 56 7.96 -5.57 -3.64
C LEU A 56 9.35 -6.20 -3.42
N GLY A 57 10.17 -5.54 -2.63
CA GLY A 57 11.52 -5.99 -2.35
C GLY A 57 12.54 -5.70 -3.46
N GLU A 58 12.19 -4.86 -4.43
CA GLU A 58 12.99 -4.44 -5.57
C GLU A 58 14.27 -3.71 -5.17
N GLY A 59 14.38 -3.20 -3.94
CA GLY A 59 15.60 -2.62 -3.38
C GLY A 59 16.82 -3.55 -3.50
N CYS A 60 16.62 -4.88 -3.54
CA CYS A 60 17.69 -5.83 -3.76
C CYS A 60 18.43 -5.64 -5.10
N LEU A 61 17.77 -5.05 -6.10
CA LEU A 61 18.37 -4.79 -7.43
C LEU A 61 19.41 -3.67 -7.41
N THR A 62 19.45 -2.89 -6.34
CA THR A 62 20.47 -1.87 -6.08
C THR A 62 21.62 -2.48 -5.25
N LYS A 63 22.46 -1.64 -4.67
CA LYS A 63 23.49 -2.06 -3.70
C LYS A 63 22.92 -2.34 -2.29
N GLN A 64 21.59 -2.24 -2.10
CA GLN A 64 20.93 -2.45 -0.83
C GLN A 64 20.93 -3.94 -0.49
N THR A 65 21.61 -4.31 0.60
CA THR A 65 21.76 -5.71 1.03
C THR A 65 20.70 -6.15 2.05
N LEU A 66 20.03 -5.18 2.67
CA LEU A 66 19.02 -5.43 3.69
C LEU A 66 17.65 -4.88 3.28
N ARG A 67 16.57 -5.50 3.76
CA ARG A 67 15.19 -5.02 3.59
C ARG A 67 15.00 -3.70 4.34
N LEU A 68 14.51 -2.67 3.66
CA LEU A 68 14.25 -1.36 4.26
C LEU A 68 12.92 -1.30 5.03
N CYS A 69 12.02 -2.24 4.77
CA CYS A 69 10.70 -2.34 5.38
C CYS A 69 10.35 -3.80 5.65
N SER A 70 9.31 -4.02 6.44
CA SER A 70 8.64 -5.31 6.60
C SER A 70 7.48 -5.40 5.62
N ALA A 71 7.17 -6.62 5.15
CA ALA A 71 6.02 -6.92 4.32
C ALA A 71 5.15 -7.98 4.99
N THR A 72 3.84 -7.69 5.11
CA THR A 72 2.87 -8.56 5.79
C THR A 72 1.63 -8.74 4.91
N ALA A 73 1.14 -9.96 4.79
CA ALA A 73 -0.08 -10.28 4.05
C ALA A 73 -1.32 -9.71 4.77
N MET A 74 -2.09 -8.84 4.11
CA MET A 74 -3.35 -8.29 4.63
C MET A 74 -4.54 -9.22 4.38
N THR A 75 -4.46 -10.00 3.31
CA THR A 75 -5.40 -11.06 2.92
C THR A 75 -4.60 -12.33 2.69
N ASP A 76 -5.23 -13.44 2.35
CA ASP A 76 -4.50 -14.58 1.80
C ASP A 76 -3.86 -14.15 0.49
N CYS A 77 -2.56 -14.39 0.34
CA CYS A 77 -1.73 -13.91 -0.76
C CYS A 77 -1.04 -15.06 -1.49
N SER A 78 -0.90 -14.93 -2.80
CA SER A 78 0.00 -15.71 -3.64
C SER A 78 1.05 -14.79 -4.23
N LEU A 79 2.32 -15.04 -3.95
CA LEU A 79 3.45 -14.23 -4.40
C LEU A 79 4.42 -15.08 -5.21
N MET A 80 4.87 -14.55 -6.33
CA MET A 80 5.99 -15.14 -7.08
C MET A 80 7.29 -14.55 -6.52
N ARG A 81 8.16 -15.40 -5.96
CA ARG A 81 9.50 -15.02 -5.54
C ARG A 81 10.47 -15.18 -6.71
N ILE A 82 11.16 -14.12 -7.04
CA ILE A 82 12.13 -14.04 -8.14
C ILE A 82 13.48 -13.67 -7.54
N ASP A 83 14.44 -14.56 -7.61
CA ASP A 83 15.79 -14.30 -7.10
C ASP A 83 16.42 -13.11 -7.83
N LYS A 84 17.21 -12.32 -7.09
CA LYS A 84 17.91 -11.14 -7.62
C LYS A 84 18.63 -11.41 -8.95
N LYS A 85 19.36 -12.53 -9.04
CA LYS A 85 20.10 -12.89 -10.25
C LYS A 85 19.16 -13.10 -11.44
N SER A 86 18.09 -13.86 -11.25
CA SER A 86 17.08 -14.11 -12.28
C SER A 86 16.38 -12.84 -12.73
N MET A 87 16.01 -11.95 -11.78
CA MET A 87 15.39 -10.67 -12.10
C MET A 87 16.33 -9.78 -12.93
N VAL A 88 17.61 -9.70 -12.56
CA VAL A 88 18.61 -8.93 -13.33
C VAL A 88 18.79 -9.52 -14.73
N GLU A 89 18.83 -10.85 -14.87
CA GLU A 89 18.96 -11.50 -16.15
C GLU A 89 17.77 -11.21 -17.08
N VAL A 90 16.55 -11.28 -16.58
CA VAL A 90 15.34 -10.93 -17.35
C VAL A 90 15.34 -9.47 -17.76
N LEU A 91 15.68 -8.55 -16.83
CA LEU A 91 15.79 -7.12 -17.13
C LEU A 91 16.83 -6.80 -18.22
N HIS A 92 17.89 -7.60 -18.36
CA HIS A 92 18.87 -7.42 -19.43
C HIS A 92 18.44 -8.02 -20.77
N ARG A 93 17.65 -9.10 -20.75
CA ARG A 93 17.29 -9.84 -21.98
C ARG A 93 15.98 -9.38 -22.61
N GLU A 94 15.02 -8.96 -21.80
CA GLU A 94 13.65 -8.68 -22.21
C GLU A 94 13.39 -7.17 -22.12
N SER A 95 13.66 -6.42 -23.21
CA SER A 95 13.51 -4.96 -23.24
C SER A 95 12.09 -4.50 -22.89
N ALA A 96 11.07 -5.16 -23.41
CA ALA A 96 9.67 -4.83 -23.13
C ALA A 96 9.33 -4.98 -21.63
N PHE A 97 9.88 -6.01 -20.97
CA PHE A 97 9.72 -6.17 -19.52
C PHE A 97 10.45 -5.07 -18.76
N SER A 98 11.67 -4.71 -19.18
CA SER A 98 12.44 -3.63 -18.56
C SER A 98 11.74 -2.29 -18.65
N GLU A 99 11.19 -1.96 -19.81
CA GLU A 99 10.40 -0.74 -20.02
C GLU A 99 9.18 -0.71 -19.11
N MET A 100 8.43 -1.81 -19.05
CA MET A 100 7.27 -1.95 -18.17
C MET A 100 7.65 -1.81 -16.69
N PHE A 101 8.76 -2.46 -16.26
CA PHE A 101 9.22 -2.41 -14.88
C PHE A 101 9.70 -1.01 -14.48
N VAL A 102 10.41 -0.30 -15.37
CA VAL A 102 10.82 1.09 -15.14
C VAL A 102 9.60 2.00 -15.05
N ALA A 103 8.64 1.87 -15.97
CA ALA A 103 7.39 2.64 -15.92
C ALA A 103 6.61 2.40 -14.61
N TYR A 104 6.54 1.15 -14.15
CA TYR A 104 5.95 0.78 -12.86
C TYR A 104 6.65 1.49 -11.68
N LEU A 105 8.00 1.46 -11.65
CA LEU A 105 8.77 2.11 -10.58
C LEU A 105 8.59 3.64 -10.59
N LEU A 106 8.57 4.26 -11.76
CA LEU A 106 8.35 5.71 -11.91
C LEU A 106 6.94 6.10 -11.46
N ALA A 107 5.91 5.35 -11.87
CA ALA A 107 4.54 5.60 -11.40
C ALA A 107 4.41 5.47 -9.89
N ARG A 108 5.14 4.52 -9.28
CA ARG A 108 5.18 4.35 -7.82
C ARG A 108 5.94 5.49 -7.14
N ASN A 109 7.04 5.97 -7.73
CA ASN A 109 7.78 7.12 -7.22
C ASN A 109 6.91 8.39 -7.21
N ILE A 110 6.17 8.66 -8.29
CA ILE A 110 5.23 9.79 -8.36
C ILE A 110 4.22 9.72 -7.22
N ARG A 111 3.66 8.55 -6.91
CA ARG A 111 2.74 8.39 -5.77
C ARG A 111 3.40 8.73 -4.43
N TYR A 112 4.64 8.29 -4.22
CA TYR A 112 5.37 8.63 -2.99
C TYR A 112 5.66 10.12 -2.87
N GLU A 113 5.95 10.80 -3.99
CA GLU A 113 6.11 12.25 -4.02
C GLU A 113 4.80 12.97 -3.68
N GLU A 114 3.68 12.54 -4.26
CA GLU A 114 2.35 13.05 -3.94
C GLU A 114 1.99 12.85 -2.46
N ASP A 115 2.24 11.66 -1.91
CA ASP A 115 1.99 11.36 -0.50
C ASP A 115 2.89 12.19 0.42
N LEU A 116 4.13 12.47 0.03
CA LEU A 116 5.04 13.35 0.77
C LEU A 116 4.54 14.80 0.78
N VAL A 117 4.12 15.33 -0.37
CA VAL A 117 3.50 16.67 -0.47
C VAL A 117 2.25 16.74 0.40
N ASP A 118 1.41 15.71 0.34
CA ASP A 118 0.21 15.61 1.18
C ASP A 118 0.55 15.64 2.68
N GLN A 119 1.60 14.93 3.10
CA GLN A 119 2.07 14.91 4.48
C GLN A 119 2.63 16.27 4.96
N LEU A 120 3.27 17.01 4.08
CA LEU A 120 3.90 18.28 4.40
C LEU A 120 2.87 19.43 4.52
N PHE A 121 1.84 19.43 3.67
CA PHE A 121 0.96 20.60 3.52
C PHE A 121 -0.49 20.38 3.96
N ASN A 122 -0.96 19.12 4.07
CA ASN A 122 -2.35 18.85 4.40
C ASN A 122 -2.57 18.45 5.87
N SER A 123 -3.74 18.83 6.42
CA SER A 123 -4.16 18.40 7.74
C SER A 123 -4.40 16.89 7.81
N SER A 124 -4.32 16.30 9.00
CA SER A 124 -4.61 14.86 9.17
C SER A 124 -6.03 14.46 8.72
N GLU A 125 -6.98 15.41 8.78
CA GLU A 125 -8.35 15.19 8.30
C GLU A 125 -8.41 15.07 6.78
N LYS A 126 -7.76 16.01 6.06
CA LYS A 126 -7.66 15.99 4.60
C LYS A 126 -6.91 14.75 4.11
N ARG A 127 -5.79 14.39 4.77
CA ARG A 127 -5.05 13.15 4.46
C ARG A 127 -5.91 11.90 4.63
N LEU A 128 -6.72 11.83 5.69
CA LEU A 128 -7.64 10.70 5.89
C LEU A 128 -8.70 10.65 4.78
N ALA A 129 -9.32 11.78 4.45
CA ALA A 129 -10.32 11.84 3.39
C ALA A 129 -9.73 11.39 2.04
N ARG A 130 -8.52 11.86 1.69
CA ARG A 130 -7.82 11.46 0.45
C ARG A 130 -7.53 9.96 0.40
N ILE A 131 -6.99 9.39 1.49
CA ILE A 131 -6.70 7.94 1.56
C ILE A 131 -7.98 7.11 1.40
N LEU A 132 -9.08 7.51 2.04
CA LEU A 132 -10.37 6.82 1.90
C LEU A 132 -10.88 6.84 0.46
N LEU A 133 -10.80 7.99 -0.21
CA LEU A 133 -11.18 8.12 -1.63
C LEU A 133 -10.30 7.25 -2.54
N LEU A 134 -8.98 7.21 -2.30
CA LEU A 134 -8.06 6.36 -3.06
C LEU A 134 -8.34 4.87 -2.86
N LEU A 135 -8.58 4.44 -1.61
CA LEU A 135 -8.91 3.05 -1.30
C LEU A 135 -10.26 2.62 -1.87
N ALA A 136 -11.21 3.55 -1.97
CA ALA A 136 -12.50 3.36 -2.61
C ALA A 136 -12.44 3.44 -4.14
N HIS A 137 -11.25 3.61 -4.73
CA HIS A 137 -11.05 3.78 -6.18
C HIS A 137 -11.90 4.90 -6.80
N PHE A 138 -12.13 5.98 -6.04
CA PHE A 138 -12.93 7.11 -6.49
C PHE A 138 -12.36 7.72 -7.80
N GLY A 139 -13.24 8.00 -8.75
CA GLY A 139 -12.85 8.61 -10.04
C GLY A 139 -12.36 7.62 -11.11
N LYS A 140 -12.38 6.30 -10.89
CA LYS A 140 -12.16 5.33 -11.96
C LYS A 140 -13.49 5.12 -12.72
N GLU A 141 -13.47 5.42 -14.03
CA GLU A 141 -14.62 5.20 -14.91
C GLU A 141 -15.11 3.74 -14.83
N GLY A 142 -16.42 3.56 -14.66
CA GLY A 142 -17.09 2.24 -14.71
C GLY A 142 -17.02 1.44 -13.41
N VAL A 143 -16.44 1.96 -12.33
CA VAL A 143 -16.44 1.29 -11.02
C VAL A 143 -17.45 1.99 -10.11
N PRO A 144 -18.52 1.32 -9.63
CA PRO A 144 -19.40 1.90 -8.63
C PRO A 144 -18.64 2.20 -7.34
N GLU A 145 -19.16 3.13 -6.51
CA GLU A 145 -18.60 3.47 -5.20
C GLU A 145 -18.21 2.21 -4.45
N THR A 146 -16.91 2.03 -4.19
CA THR A 146 -16.38 0.74 -3.79
C THR A 146 -16.38 0.66 -2.26
N LEU A 147 -16.89 -0.47 -1.74
CA LEU A 147 -16.74 -0.82 -0.34
C LEU A 147 -15.26 -1.10 -0.03
N ILE A 148 -14.70 -0.38 0.93
CA ILE A 148 -13.37 -0.67 1.47
C ILE A 148 -13.52 -1.82 2.48
N ALA A 149 -13.10 -3.02 2.09
CA ALA A 149 -13.20 -4.19 2.94
C ALA A 149 -12.16 -4.13 4.08
N ASN A 150 -12.62 -4.22 5.33
CA ASN A 150 -11.83 -4.55 6.54
C ASN A 150 -10.50 -3.78 6.75
N ILE A 151 -10.50 -2.45 6.59
CA ILE A 151 -9.34 -1.65 7.01
C ILE A 151 -9.51 -1.18 8.46
N SER A 152 -8.49 -1.42 9.30
CA SER A 152 -8.54 -0.98 10.69
C SER A 152 -8.21 0.52 10.84
N GLN A 153 -8.77 1.15 11.88
CA GLN A 153 -8.43 2.54 12.19
C GLN A 153 -6.96 2.72 12.59
N GLU A 154 -6.32 1.69 13.11
CA GLU A 154 -4.89 1.63 13.39
C GLU A 154 -4.10 1.75 12.08
N THR A 155 -4.44 0.93 11.08
CA THR A 155 -3.80 0.98 9.76
C THR A 155 -3.98 2.35 9.10
N LEU A 156 -5.17 2.94 9.18
CA LEU A 156 -5.41 4.29 8.65
C LEU A 156 -4.56 5.34 9.40
N ALA A 157 -4.42 5.24 10.72
CA ALA A 157 -3.60 6.14 11.52
C ALA A 157 -2.12 6.06 11.14
N GLU A 158 -1.61 4.85 10.93
CA GLU A 158 -0.25 4.60 10.46
C GLU A 158 -0.01 5.19 9.06
N MET A 159 -0.98 5.04 8.15
CA MET A 159 -0.90 5.56 6.77
C MET A 159 -0.85 7.09 6.72
N ILE A 160 -1.61 7.77 7.56
CA ILE A 160 -1.67 9.24 7.54
C ILE A 160 -0.77 9.90 8.59
N GLY A 161 0.02 9.12 9.33
CA GLY A 161 0.97 9.64 10.32
C GLY A 161 0.28 10.36 11.49
N THR A 162 -0.78 9.75 12.07
CA THR A 162 -1.52 10.30 13.21
C THR A 162 -1.88 9.21 14.24
N THR A 163 -2.69 9.53 15.23
CA THR A 163 -3.14 8.57 16.24
C THR A 163 -4.49 7.94 15.87
N ARG A 164 -4.73 6.69 16.33
CA ARG A 164 -6.03 6.02 16.18
C ARG A 164 -7.20 6.89 16.70
N SER A 165 -7.00 7.57 17.83
CA SER A 165 -8.04 8.43 18.43
C SER A 165 -8.45 9.57 17.50
N ARG A 166 -7.49 10.20 16.79
CA ARG A 166 -7.78 11.24 15.79
C ARG A 166 -8.49 10.66 14.58
N VAL A 167 -8.07 9.48 14.09
CA VAL A 167 -8.79 8.79 13.02
C VAL A 167 -10.22 8.50 13.44
N SER A 168 -10.44 7.94 14.64
CA SER A 168 -11.79 7.67 15.16
C SER A 168 -12.65 8.93 15.22
N PHE A 169 -12.09 10.05 15.66
CA PHE A 169 -12.78 11.34 15.68
C PHE A 169 -13.21 11.77 14.26
N PHE A 170 -12.30 11.73 13.28
CA PHE A 170 -12.62 12.13 11.90
C PHE A 170 -13.62 11.17 11.24
N MET A 171 -13.47 9.85 11.42
CA MET A 171 -14.41 8.86 10.89
C MET A 171 -15.83 9.09 11.43
N ASN A 172 -15.98 9.38 12.73
CA ASN A 172 -17.26 9.72 13.31
C ASN A 172 -17.85 11.03 12.74
N ARG A 173 -16.99 12.03 12.50
CA ARG A 173 -17.38 13.28 11.85
C ARG A 173 -17.85 13.03 10.41
N PHE A 174 -17.09 12.28 9.62
CA PHE A 174 -17.43 11.95 8.23
C PHE A 174 -18.75 11.18 8.15
N ARG A 175 -18.97 10.24 9.07
CA ARG A 175 -20.24 9.52 9.14
C ARG A 175 -21.41 10.46 9.47
N LYS A 176 -21.27 11.36 10.43
CA LYS A 176 -22.32 12.35 10.78
C LYS A 176 -22.65 13.29 9.63
N LEU A 177 -21.67 13.58 8.77
CA LEU A 177 -21.84 14.43 7.58
C LEU A 177 -22.34 13.64 6.35
N GLY A 178 -22.56 12.32 6.47
CA GLY A 178 -23.00 11.48 5.35
C GLY A 178 -21.94 11.28 4.27
N PHE A 179 -20.65 11.40 4.62
CA PHE A 179 -19.53 11.17 3.69
C PHE A 179 -19.11 9.71 3.64
N ILE A 180 -19.38 8.97 4.71
CA ILE A 180 -19.11 7.54 4.84
C ILE A 180 -20.23 6.83 5.57
N ASP A 181 -20.44 5.53 5.24
CA ASP A 181 -21.33 4.63 5.94
C ASP A 181 -20.65 3.28 6.21
N TYR A 182 -21.15 2.54 7.20
CA TYR A 182 -20.71 1.19 7.50
C TYR A 182 -21.80 0.19 7.08
N HIS A 183 -21.42 -0.76 6.22
CA HIS A 183 -22.29 -1.86 5.80
C HIS A 183 -21.81 -3.20 6.38
N GLY A 184 -22.73 -4.06 6.71
CA GLY A 184 -22.60 -5.41 7.26
C GLY A 184 -21.21 -5.93 7.54
N GLY A 185 -20.78 -5.90 8.79
CA GLY A 185 -19.55 -6.57 9.27
C GLY A 185 -18.34 -5.70 9.50
N ASN A 186 -17.99 -4.70 8.78
CA ASN A 186 -16.90 -3.72 8.90
C ASN A 186 -16.52 -3.12 7.54
N ASP A 187 -17.34 -3.32 6.52
CA ASP A 187 -17.10 -2.73 5.22
C ASP A 187 -17.49 -1.24 5.25
N LEU A 188 -16.58 -0.40 4.78
CA LEU A 188 -16.74 1.04 4.77
C LEU A 188 -17.13 1.50 3.37
N GLN A 189 -18.33 2.09 3.24
CA GLN A 189 -18.74 2.78 2.03
C GLN A 189 -18.29 4.23 2.08
N VAL A 190 -17.64 4.71 1.02
CA VAL A 190 -17.19 6.08 0.88
C VAL A 190 -17.99 6.76 -0.21
N HIS A 191 -18.60 7.90 0.12
CA HIS A 191 -19.39 8.70 -0.83
C HIS A 191 -18.52 9.77 -1.50
N GLY A 192 -18.82 10.08 -2.76
CA GLY A 192 -18.09 11.09 -3.53
C GLY A 192 -18.11 12.48 -2.89
N SER A 193 -19.11 12.78 -2.06
CA SER A 193 -19.19 14.02 -1.27
C SER A 193 -18.01 14.24 -0.30
N LEU A 194 -17.27 13.17 0.07
CA LEU A 194 -16.04 13.28 0.87
C LEU A 194 -14.97 14.11 0.18
N LEU A 195 -15.02 14.24 -1.15
CA LEU A 195 -14.12 15.08 -1.94
C LEU A 195 -14.15 16.56 -1.49
N THR A 196 -15.28 17.01 -0.94
CA THR A 196 -15.44 18.37 -0.41
C THR A 196 -14.40 18.68 0.69
N ILE A 197 -14.06 17.71 1.53
CA ILE A 197 -13.03 17.87 2.58
C ILE A 197 -11.63 18.08 1.97
N VAL A 198 -11.37 17.48 0.83
CA VAL A 198 -10.05 17.58 0.16
C VAL A 198 -9.92 18.89 -0.60
N LEU A 199 -11.00 19.38 -1.20
CA LEU A 199 -10.99 20.55 -2.10
C LEU A 199 -11.12 21.90 -1.37
N HIS A 200 -11.68 21.93 -0.16
CA HIS A 200 -11.86 23.20 0.59
C HIS A 200 -10.80 23.34 1.69
N ASP A 201 -10.15 24.51 1.72
CA ASP A 201 -9.28 24.96 2.83
C ASP A 201 -10.08 25.42 4.03
#